data_eea22286a63fca309e2aca4eaedc52bf
#
_entry.id   eea22286a63fca309e2aca4eaedc52bf
#
_cell.length_a   1.000
_cell.length_b   1.000
_cell.length_c   1.000
_cell.angle_alpha   90.00
_cell.angle_beta   90.00
_cell.angle_gamma   90.00
#
_symmetry.space_group_name_H-M   'P 1'
#
loop_
_entity.id
_entity.type
_entity.pdbx_description
1 polymer ?
#
loop_
_entity_poly.entity_id
_entity_poly.type
_entity_poly.pdbx_seq_one_letter_code
_entity_poly.pdbx_strand_id
1 'polypeptide(L)'
;MKKIYLLLGVVLASLALMACSSKPRLYVLNWGEYINDDLVDQFEKEYGVKVVMSFADQNEAMEQKIVEETTKFDIVVPSDYMIEKLWDGGYLQAIDLEKLSNFDQSAFVPGLDGIMSMMFQDNPEVTNSYTVSIPYFWGVFGIMYNRQLAGIESYIENNQWGAIFEVEPTSTFSRPLKVGMYDVSRFAYSASLIYANYRNEIQDENALNKYSTDYLQRSEQILSQRPYTLWATDMLKKDVEAGNLDMAFVYVGDFFDQYLILTQDATTAEQAAELTNHIGIFVPDTTIAFYDGMVIPKAARNVDLAHTFINYFLDPQIAYENSGIVGYTTVLTETANMIKNATEGDVIRSVMASDYPYDPSTITDFSAIPLIAFSNDTTDTIAAMIHTVKSK
;
A
#
# COMPACT_ATOMS: atom_id res chain seq x y z
N MET A 1 15.74 15.59 64.72
CA MET A 1 14.63 14.77 64.21
C MET A 1 13.72 15.52 63.24
N LYS A 2 13.19 16.70 63.49
CA LYS A 2 12.30 17.43 62.56
C LYS A 2 12.88 17.72 61.19
N LYS A 3 14.20 17.98 61.07
CA LYS A 3 14.87 18.25 59.76
C LYS A 3 15.03 17.01 58.89
N ILE A 4 15.13 15.80 59.50
CA ILE A 4 15.24 14.53 58.78
C ILE A 4 13.90 14.13 58.15
N TYR A 5 12.81 14.37 58.90
CA TYR A 5 11.45 14.12 58.34
C TYR A 5 11.07 15.06 57.22
N LEU A 6 11.58 16.31 57.25
CA LEU A 6 11.38 17.27 56.13
C LEU A 6 12.13 16.84 54.86
N LEU A 7 13.36 16.35 55.00
CA LEU A 7 14.14 15.85 53.87
C LEU A 7 13.52 14.56 53.27
N LEU A 8 13.07 13.63 54.11
CA LEU A 8 12.36 12.42 53.65
C LEU A 8 11.05 12.77 52.97
N GLY A 9 10.30 13.75 53.44
CA GLY A 9 9.06 14.22 52.83
C GLY A 9 9.27 14.86 51.47
N VAL A 10 10.37 15.59 51.25
CA VAL A 10 10.73 16.20 49.95
C VAL A 10 11.21 15.13 48.96
N VAL A 11 11.97 14.12 49.40
CA VAL A 11 12.41 13.02 48.54
C VAL A 11 11.22 12.12 48.17
N LEU A 12 10.31 11.83 49.08
CA LEU A 12 9.08 11.08 48.76
C LEU A 12 8.13 11.86 47.85
N ALA A 13 8.03 13.19 48.01
CA ALA A 13 7.21 14.03 47.14
C ALA A 13 7.82 14.16 45.73
N SER A 14 9.16 14.21 45.60
CA SER A 14 9.83 14.18 44.28
C SER A 14 9.72 12.83 43.57
N LEU A 15 9.73 11.71 44.31
CA LEU A 15 9.47 10.37 43.78
C LEU A 15 7.99 10.19 43.35
N ALA A 16 7.05 10.79 44.09
CA ALA A 16 5.62 10.74 43.75
C ALA A 16 5.29 11.62 42.53
N LEU A 17 6.03 12.67 42.27
CA LEU A 17 5.90 13.51 41.07
C LEU A 17 6.45 12.83 39.79
N MET A 18 7.37 11.87 39.91
CA MET A 18 7.84 11.03 38.81
C MET A 18 6.87 9.88 38.45
N ALA A 19 5.99 9.50 39.37
CA ALA A 19 5.07 8.36 39.21
C ALA A 19 3.78 8.69 38.43
N CYS A 20 3.57 9.96 38.05
CA CYS A 20 2.34 10.42 37.37
C CYS A 20 2.58 11.09 36.00
N SER A 21 3.73 10.89 35.34
CA SER A 21 3.85 11.33 33.96
C SER A 21 3.19 10.27 33.06
N SER A 22 2.05 10.62 32.47
CA SER A 22 1.50 9.79 31.39
C SER A 22 2.57 9.66 30.31
N LYS A 23 2.79 8.43 29.84
CA LYS A 23 3.74 8.19 28.72
C LYS A 23 3.43 9.15 27.56
N PRO A 24 4.45 9.69 26.89
CA PRO A 24 4.25 10.42 25.64
C PRO A 24 3.43 9.58 24.66
N ARG A 25 2.60 10.22 23.87
CA ARG A 25 1.74 9.53 22.89
C ARG A 25 2.15 9.91 21.48
N LEU A 26 2.27 8.92 20.60
CA LEU A 26 2.44 9.08 19.18
C LEU A 26 1.12 8.72 18.48
N TYR A 27 0.57 9.63 17.69
CA TYR A 27 -0.67 9.41 16.95
C TYR A 27 -0.34 9.07 15.50
N VAL A 28 -0.70 7.86 15.08
CA VAL A 28 -0.40 7.34 13.74
C VAL A 28 -1.71 7.06 13.00
N LEU A 29 -1.83 7.54 11.77
CA LEU A 29 -2.90 7.21 10.84
C LEU A 29 -2.33 6.31 9.74
N ASN A 30 -2.85 5.09 9.67
CA ASN A 30 -2.40 4.06 8.75
C ASN A 30 -3.59 3.38 8.06
N TRP A 31 -3.32 2.42 7.24
CA TRP A 31 -4.31 1.48 6.67
C TRP A 31 -4.64 0.39 7.68
N GLY A 32 -5.78 -0.27 7.52
CA GLY A 32 -6.10 -1.48 8.28
C GLY A 32 -5.16 -2.62 7.91
N GLU A 33 -4.79 -3.46 8.87
CA GLU A 33 -3.94 -4.66 8.67
C GLU A 33 -2.58 -4.35 7.97
N TYR A 34 -2.00 -3.18 8.21
CA TYR A 34 -0.84 -2.66 7.47
C TYR A 34 0.38 -2.37 8.35
N ILE A 35 0.44 -2.96 9.51
CA ILE A 35 1.58 -2.90 10.43
C ILE A 35 1.55 -4.11 11.36
N ASN A 36 2.71 -4.62 11.75
CA ASN A 36 2.81 -5.66 12.76
C ASN A 36 2.64 -5.06 14.16
N ASP A 37 1.56 -5.41 14.85
CA ASP A 37 1.22 -4.91 16.18
C ASP A 37 2.27 -5.29 17.24
N ASP A 38 2.94 -6.45 17.11
CA ASP A 38 4.01 -6.85 18.03
C ASP A 38 5.21 -5.89 17.95
N LEU A 39 5.53 -5.36 16.75
CA LEU A 39 6.57 -4.36 16.58
C LEU A 39 6.17 -3.00 17.17
N VAL A 40 4.89 -2.64 17.09
CA VAL A 40 4.35 -1.44 17.77
C VAL A 40 4.49 -1.59 19.29
N ASP A 41 4.13 -2.75 19.84
CA ASP A 41 4.28 -3.05 21.26
C ASP A 41 5.77 -3.07 21.69
N GLN A 42 6.68 -3.55 20.83
CA GLN A 42 8.12 -3.51 21.08
C GLN A 42 8.62 -2.07 21.10
N PHE A 43 8.23 -1.24 20.11
CA PHE A 43 8.55 0.19 20.08
C PHE A 43 8.07 0.91 21.35
N GLU A 44 6.83 0.67 21.78
CA GLU A 44 6.28 1.25 23.00
C GLU A 44 7.09 0.93 24.26
N LYS A 45 7.58 -0.31 24.35
CA LYS A 45 8.41 -0.77 25.48
C LYS A 45 9.82 -0.15 25.42
N GLU A 46 10.43 -0.13 24.25
CA GLU A 46 11.79 0.36 24.05
C GLU A 46 11.90 1.86 24.32
N TYR A 47 10.96 2.64 23.76
CA TYR A 47 11.00 4.11 23.87
C TYR A 47 10.16 4.67 25.02
N GLY A 48 9.45 3.83 25.77
CA GLY A 48 8.66 4.25 26.92
C GLY A 48 7.46 5.14 26.57
N VAL A 49 6.88 4.95 25.39
CA VAL A 49 5.79 5.73 24.81
C VAL A 49 4.50 4.93 24.70
N LYS A 50 3.42 5.55 24.19
CA LYS A 50 2.19 4.89 23.75
C LYS A 50 1.89 5.31 22.31
N VAL A 51 1.75 4.35 21.41
CA VAL A 51 1.28 4.57 20.05
C VAL A 51 -0.24 4.47 20.02
N VAL A 52 -0.87 5.44 19.39
CA VAL A 52 -2.33 5.50 19.21
C VAL A 52 -2.60 5.37 17.71
N MET A 53 -2.95 4.16 17.30
CA MET A 53 -3.28 3.88 15.91
C MET A 53 -4.68 4.36 15.55
N SER A 54 -4.83 4.89 14.35
CA SER A 54 -6.09 5.16 13.67
C SER A 54 -5.99 4.64 12.25
N PHE A 55 -7.12 4.28 11.65
CA PHE A 55 -7.14 3.66 10.33
C PHE A 55 -8.03 4.41 9.36
N ALA A 56 -7.72 4.27 8.08
CA ALA A 56 -8.53 4.75 6.97
C ALA A 56 -8.51 3.70 5.84
N ASP A 57 -9.57 3.67 5.06
CA ASP A 57 -9.75 2.69 3.97
C ASP A 57 -9.45 3.29 2.59
N GLN A 58 -9.26 4.63 2.52
CA GLN A 58 -9.01 5.37 1.29
C GLN A 58 -8.13 6.59 1.57
N ASN A 59 -7.34 7.01 0.59
CA ASN A 59 -6.48 8.19 0.67
C ASN A 59 -7.28 9.47 0.94
N GLU A 60 -8.46 9.60 0.32
CA GLU A 60 -9.36 10.75 0.49
C GLU A 60 -9.88 10.85 1.93
N ALA A 61 -10.09 9.72 2.60
CA ALA A 61 -10.45 9.70 4.02
C ALA A 61 -9.27 10.10 4.92
N MET A 62 -8.02 9.77 4.54
CA MET A 62 -6.82 10.28 5.22
C MET A 62 -6.69 11.80 5.03
N GLU A 63 -6.83 12.29 3.79
CA GLU A 63 -6.80 13.71 3.47
C GLU A 63 -7.81 14.48 4.32
N GLN A 64 -9.07 14.04 4.36
CA GLN A 64 -10.12 14.71 5.15
C GLN A 64 -9.73 14.81 6.63
N LYS A 65 -9.22 13.72 7.22
CA LYS A 65 -8.81 13.71 8.63
C LYS A 65 -7.64 14.68 8.92
N ILE A 66 -6.73 14.87 7.95
CA ILE A 66 -5.59 15.77 8.06
C ILE A 66 -6.06 17.22 7.91
N VAL A 67 -6.86 17.51 6.89
CA VAL A 67 -7.35 18.86 6.58
C VAL A 67 -8.28 19.39 7.67
N GLU A 68 -9.17 18.57 8.19
CA GLU A 68 -10.10 18.97 9.26
C GLU A 68 -9.40 19.14 10.62
N GLU A 69 -8.17 18.64 10.78
CA GLU A 69 -7.39 18.67 12.03
C GLU A 69 -8.17 18.22 13.29
N THR A 70 -9.20 17.40 13.13
CA THR A 70 -10.02 16.89 14.25
C THR A 70 -9.19 16.05 15.21
N THR A 71 -8.21 15.31 14.65
CA THR A 71 -7.15 14.64 15.39
C THR A 71 -5.81 15.08 14.82
N LYS A 72 -4.88 15.48 15.68
CA LYS A 72 -3.53 15.84 15.24
C LYS A 72 -2.67 14.60 15.23
N PHE A 73 -2.49 14.06 14.04
CA PHE A 73 -1.58 12.93 13.81
C PHE A 73 -0.13 13.42 13.82
N ASP A 74 0.76 12.55 14.29
CA ASP A 74 2.19 12.77 14.26
C ASP A 74 2.83 12.10 13.04
N ILE A 75 2.22 10.97 12.58
CA ILE A 75 2.58 10.26 11.36
C ILE A 75 1.30 9.90 10.60
N VAL A 76 1.37 9.96 9.28
CA VAL A 76 0.37 9.41 8.37
C VAL A 76 1.08 8.59 7.29
N VAL A 77 0.42 7.56 6.76
CA VAL A 77 0.98 6.65 5.77
C VAL A 77 0.10 6.63 4.50
N PRO A 78 0.05 7.72 3.72
CA PRO A 78 -0.71 7.77 2.49
C PRO A 78 0.07 7.20 1.30
N SER A 79 -0.63 6.95 0.19
CA SER A 79 -0.01 6.58 -1.07
C SER A 79 0.60 7.79 -1.81
N ASP A 80 1.44 7.52 -2.77
CA ASP A 80 2.22 8.45 -3.59
C ASP A 80 1.46 9.71 -4.02
N TYR A 81 0.39 9.59 -4.82
CA TYR A 81 -0.36 10.74 -5.30
C TYR A 81 -1.01 11.58 -4.19
N MET A 82 -1.32 10.96 -3.05
CA MET A 82 -1.86 11.67 -1.90
C MET A 82 -0.76 12.38 -1.12
N ILE A 83 0.46 11.82 -1.07
CA ILE A 83 1.64 12.51 -0.51
C ILE A 83 1.90 13.80 -1.28
N GLU A 84 1.93 13.74 -2.61
CA GLU A 84 2.07 14.90 -3.49
C GLU A 84 0.99 15.95 -3.18
N LYS A 85 -0.28 15.55 -3.19
CA LYS A 85 -1.42 16.43 -2.92
C LYS A 85 -1.36 17.12 -1.56
N LEU A 86 -0.99 16.37 -0.52
CA LEU A 86 -0.86 16.90 0.84
C LEU A 86 0.32 17.86 0.98
N TRP A 87 1.43 17.59 0.28
CA TRP A 87 2.59 18.45 0.25
C TRP A 87 2.25 19.79 -0.43
N ASP A 88 1.68 19.75 -1.62
CA ASP A 88 1.28 20.92 -2.39
C ASP A 88 0.22 21.76 -1.68
N GLY A 89 -0.67 21.10 -0.94
CA GLY A 89 -1.64 21.75 -0.07
C GLY A 89 -1.04 22.40 1.19
N GLY A 90 0.26 22.19 1.47
CA GLY A 90 0.96 22.71 2.64
C GLY A 90 0.56 22.02 3.96
N TYR A 91 0.05 20.80 3.90
CA TYR A 91 -0.38 20.02 5.07
C TYR A 91 0.74 19.17 5.68
N LEU A 92 1.88 19.02 5.00
CA LEU A 92 3.04 18.28 5.48
C LEU A 92 4.17 19.21 5.89
N GLN A 93 5.09 18.71 6.68
CA GLN A 93 6.37 19.34 6.99
C GLN A 93 7.53 18.44 6.58
N ALA A 94 8.67 19.04 6.30
CA ALA A 94 9.86 18.29 5.89
C ALA A 94 10.35 17.37 7.00
N ILE A 95 10.77 16.17 6.59
CA ILE A 95 11.45 15.19 7.43
C ILE A 95 12.93 15.58 7.51
N ASP A 96 13.45 15.63 8.73
CA ASP A 96 14.87 15.86 9.00
C ASP A 96 15.62 14.52 8.91
N LEU A 97 16.24 14.27 7.76
CA LEU A 97 16.97 13.03 7.49
C LEU A 97 18.16 12.82 8.43
N GLU A 98 18.72 13.88 9.03
CA GLU A 98 19.82 13.75 10.01
C GLU A 98 19.36 13.09 11.32
N LYS A 99 18.06 13.10 11.62
CA LYS A 99 17.45 12.41 12.75
C LYS A 99 17.20 10.92 12.51
N LEU A 100 17.36 10.45 11.29
CA LEU A 100 17.12 9.07 10.88
C LEU A 100 18.46 8.33 10.74
N SER A 101 18.96 7.75 11.82
CA SER A 101 20.26 7.06 11.82
C SER A 101 20.29 5.81 10.92
N ASN A 102 19.14 5.20 10.63
CA ASN A 102 18.98 4.05 9.75
C ASN A 102 18.71 4.46 8.29
N PHE A 103 18.59 5.75 8.02
CA PHE A 103 18.33 6.23 6.66
C PHE A 103 19.61 6.17 5.82
N ASP A 104 19.55 5.41 4.73
CA ASP A 104 20.51 5.42 3.64
C ASP A 104 19.71 5.33 2.32
N GLN A 105 19.80 6.38 1.49
CA GLN A 105 19.10 6.41 0.21
C GLN A 105 19.48 5.23 -0.69
N SER A 106 20.71 4.74 -0.62
CA SER A 106 21.18 3.60 -1.41
C SER A 106 20.65 2.24 -0.93
N ALA A 107 20.04 2.20 0.26
CA ALA A 107 19.44 0.98 0.82
C ALA A 107 18.07 0.66 0.24
N PHE A 108 17.42 1.63 -0.42
CA PHE A 108 16.11 1.40 -1.03
C PHE A 108 16.20 0.55 -2.31
N VAL A 109 15.10 -0.13 -2.63
CA VAL A 109 15.05 -1.00 -3.82
C VAL A 109 15.24 -0.19 -5.11
N PRO A 110 15.92 -0.77 -6.12
CA PRO A 110 16.12 -0.10 -7.41
C PRO A 110 14.80 0.29 -8.05
N GLY A 111 14.74 1.49 -8.66
CA GLY A 111 13.56 2.01 -9.34
C GLY A 111 12.63 2.84 -8.46
N LEU A 112 12.67 2.69 -7.14
CA LEU A 112 11.83 3.47 -6.23
C LEU A 112 12.10 4.99 -6.33
N ASP A 113 13.37 5.38 -6.48
CA ASP A 113 13.76 6.79 -6.72
C ASP A 113 13.08 7.37 -7.96
N GLY A 114 12.90 6.58 -9.02
CA GLY A 114 12.20 6.98 -10.23
C GLY A 114 10.72 7.25 -9.96
N ILE A 115 10.06 6.36 -9.22
CA ILE A 115 8.65 6.51 -8.80
C ILE A 115 8.48 7.78 -7.98
N MET A 116 9.31 7.95 -6.94
CA MET A 116 9.26 9.12 -6.06
C MET A 116 9.55 10.44 -6.79
N SER A 117 10.49 10.42 -7.75
CA SER A 117 10.85 11.62 -8.50
C SER A 117 9.74 12.08 -9.45
N MET A 118 8.92 11.16 -9.96
CA MET A 118 7.80 11.51 -10.84
C MET A 118 6.72 12.31 -10.11
N MET A 119 6.48 12.06 -8.83
CA MET A 119 5.49 12.80 -8.03
C MET A 119 5.80 14.29 -7.93
N PHE A 120 7.07 14.65 -7.84
CA PHE A 120 7.49 16.03 -7.59
C PHE A 120 8.14 16.69 -8.84
N GLN A 121 7.92 16.11 -10.03
CA GLN A 121 8.50 16.65 -11.28
C GLN A 121 8.08 18.11 -11.55
N ASP A 122 6.88 18.48 -11.15
CA ASP A 122 6.31 19.82 -11.30
C ASP A 122 6.54 20.71 -10.07
N ASN A 123 7.23 20.20 -9.04
CA ASN A 123 7.55 20.92 -7.81
C ASN A 123 9.07 21.08 -7.62
N PRO A 124 9.70 22.11 -8.23
CA PRO A 124 11.15 22.30 -8.20
C PRO A 124 11.72 22.60 -6.80
N GLU A 125 10.89 22.89 -5.81
CA GLU A 125 11.31 23.11 -4.43
C GLU A 125 11.68 21.78 -3.74
N VAL A 126 11.13 20.66 -4.20
CA VAL A 126 11.46 19.33 -3.70
C VAL A 126 12.68 18.78 -4.43
N THR A 127 13.85 19.07 -3.88
CA THR A 127 15.13 18.60 -4.43
C THR A 127 15.50 17.18 -3.99
N ASN A 128 14.87 16.68 -2.94
CA ASN A 128 15.02 15.32 -2.41
C ASN A 128 13.66 14.83 -1.88
N SER A 129 13.03 13.90 -2.58
CA SER A 129 11.72 13.36 -2.23
C SER A 129 11.66 12.71 -0.85
N TYR A 130 12.78 12.18 -0.35
CA TYR A 130 12.87 11.60 0.99
C TYR A 130 12.69 12.63 2.12
N THR A 131 12.87 13.91 1.84
CA THR A 131 12.53 14.96 2.83
C THR A 131 11.03 15.20 2.95
N VAL A 132 10.24 14.67 2.04
CA VAL A 132 8.77 14.76 2.09
C VAL A 132 8.17 13.49 2.68
N SER A 133 8.63 12.32 2.25
CA SER A 133 8.13 11.03 2.71
C SER A 133 9.23 9.99 2.77
N ILE A 134 9.18 9.13 3.76
CA ILE A 134 10.02 7.93 3.84
C ILE A 134 9.18 6.75 3.36
N PRO A 135 9.57 6.07 2.26
CA PRO A 135 8.86 4.89 1.77
C PRO A 135 8.71 3.83 2.85
N TYR A 136 7.53 3.19 2.87
CA TYR A 136 7.16 2.18 3.85
C TYR A 136 6.93 0.82 3.18
N PHE A 137 6.01 0.77 2.23
CA PHE A 137 5.80 -0.35 1.33
C PHE A 137 5.62 0.16 -0.11
N TRP A 138 5.81 -0.72 -1.07
CA TRP A 138 5.55 -0.44 -2.48
C TRP A 138 4.90 -1.66 -3.13
N GLY A 139 4.39 -1.49 -4.33
CA GLY A 139 3.84 -2.60 -5.08
C GLY A 139 3.25 -2.18 -6.41
N VAL A 140 2.59 -3.14 -7.03
CA VAL A 140 1.88 -2.97 -8.28
C VAL A 140 0.48 -3.55 -8.18
N PHE A 141 -0.37 -3.22 -9.14
CA PHE A 141 -1.67 -3.86 -9.30
C PHE A 141 -1.57 -5.08 -10.20
N GLY A 142 -2.43 -6.05 -9.97
CA GLY A 142 -2.51 -7.28 -10.73
C GLY A 142 -3.93 -7.84 -10.79
N ILE A 143 -4.01 -9.06 -11.30
CA ILE A 143 -5.23 -9.84 -11.43
C ILE A 143 -5.09 -11.07 -10.53
N MET A 144 -5.75 -11.06 -9.40
CA MET A 144 -5.90 -12.26 -8.56
C MET A 144 -6.99 -13.15 -9.14
N TYR A 145 -6.77 -14.47 -9.16
CA TYR A 145 -7.72 -15.41 -9.77
C TYR A 145 -7.79 -16.74 -9.02
N ASN A 146 -8.91 -17.45 -9.19
CA ASN A 146 -9.13 -18.77 -8.63
C ASN A 146 -8.77 -19.85 -9.65
N ARG A 147 -7.71 -20.61 -9.39
CA ARG A 147 -7.19 -21.68 -10.28
C ARG A 147 -8.13 -22.90 -10.44
N GLN A 148 -9.17 -23.01 -9.60
CA GLN A 148 -10.15 -24.10 -9.73
C GLN A 148 -10.96 -24.00 -11.02
N LEU A 149 -11.05 -22.82 -11.64
CA LEU A 149 -11.66 -22.66 -12.94
C LEU A 149 -10.64 -23.03 -14.03
N ALA A 150 -10.84 -24.17 -14.67
CA ALA A 150 -9.94 -24.67 -15.71
C ALA A 150 -9.77 -23.65 -16.85
N GLY A 151 -8.51 -23.35 -17.17
CA GLY A 151 -8.15 -22.43 -18.28
C GLY A 151 -8.14 -20.96 -17.91
N ILE A 152 -8.46 -20.56 -16.66
CA ILE A 152 -8.49 -19.17 -16.22
C ILE A 152 -7.10 -18.49 -16.33
N GLU A 153 -6.06 -19.18 -15.90
CA GLU A 153 -4.68 -18.68 -15.93
C GLU A 153 -4.25 -18.35 -17.36
N SER A 154 -4.33 -19.31 -18.29
CA SER A 154 -4.00 -19.07 -19.70
C SER A 154 -4.90 -18.01 -20.35
N TYR A 155 -6.16 -17.88 -19.92
CA TYR A 155 -7.03 -16.82 -20.39
C TYR A 155 -6.51 -15.45 -19.96
N ILE A 156 -6.12 -15.29 -18.70
CA ILE A 156 -5.59 -14.02 -18.15
C ILE A 156 -4.26 -13.67 -18.82
N GLU A 157 -3.32 -14.61 -18.91
CA GLU A 157 -2.03 -14.41 -19.57
C GLU A 157 -2.16 -13.92 -21.01
N ASN A 158 -3.06 -14.52 -21.79
CA ASN A 158 -3.26 -14.15 -23.18
C ASN A 158 -4.03 -12.85 -23.39
N ASN A 159 -4.81 -12.39 -22.41
CA ASN A 159 -5.67 -11.21 -22.54
C ASN A 159 -5.19 -10.01 -21.71
N GLN A 160 -4.23 -10.22 -20.80
CA GLN A 160 -3.71 -9.13 -19.97
C GLN A 160 -4.87 -8.40 -19.26
N TRP A 161 -4.86 -7.06 -19.19
CA TRP A 161 -5.98 -6.26 -18.68
C TRP A 161 -7.32 -6.52 -19.39
N GLY A 162 -7.29 -7.04 -20.63
CA GLY A 162 -8.51 -7.42 -21.35
C GLY A 162 -9.33 -8.47 -20.59
N ALA A 163 -8.69 -9.34 -19.80
CA ALA A 163 -9.39 -10.30 -18.96
C ALA A 163 -10.35 -9.62 -17.96
N ILE A 164 -9.97 -8.44 -17.44
CA ILE A 164 -10.82 -7.65 -16.52
C ILE A 164 -11.89 -6.86 -17.27
N PHE A 165 -11.58 -6.28 -18.43
CA PHE A 165 -12.46 -5.31 -19.07
C PHE A 165 -13.36 -5.90 -20.16
N GLU A 166 -12.93 -6.94 -20.86
CA GLU A 166 -13.71 -7.55 -21.96
C GLU A 166 -14.61 -8.67 -21.44
N VAL A 167 -15.77 -8.83 -22.08
CA VAL A 167 -16.57 -10.03 -21.88
C VAL A 167 -15.95 -11.16 -22.71
N GLU A 168 -15.66 -12.26 -22.06
CA GLU A 168 -15.09 -13.44 -22.69
C GLU A 168 -16.03 -14.05 -23.74
N PRO A 169 -15.49 -14.62 -24.83
CA PRO A 169 -16.29 -15.37 -25.78
C PRO A 169 -17.07 -16.52 -25.09
N THR A 170 -18.32 -16.71 -25.44
CA THR A 170 -19.21 -17.72 -24.83
C THR A 170 -18.70 -19.17 -24.99
N SER A 171 -17.73 -19.39 -25.88
CA SER A 171 -17.08 -20.69 -26.07
C SER A 171 -15.89 -20.95 -25.14
N THR A 172 -15.38 -19.91 -24.43
CA THR A 172 -14.18 -20.00 -23.62
C THR A 172 -14.45 -20.73 -22.30
N PHE A 173 -15.56 -20.38 -21.64
CA PHE A 173 -15.97 -21.00 -20.39
C PHE A 173 -17.42 -21.47 -20.45
N SER A 174 -17.76 -22.44 -19.59
CA SER A 174 -19.12 -23.01 -19.52
C SER A 174 -20.18 -22.04 -18.98
N ARG A 175 -19.76 -20.92 -18.40
CA ARG A 175 -20.58 -19.84 -17.88
C ARG A 175 -19.83 -18.51 -17.96
N PRO A 176 -20.53 -17.37 -17.87
CA PRO A 176 -19.85 -16.07 -17.73
C PRO A 176 -18.94 -16.03 -16.51
N LEU A 177 -17.81 -15.32 -16.63
CA LEU A 177 -16.87 -15.10 -15.55
C LEU A 177 -17.44 -14.13 -14.53
N LYS A 178 -17.21 -14.41 -13.27
CA LYS A 178 -17.50 -13.52 -12.14
C LYS A 178 -16.27 -12.69 -11.86
N VAL A 179 -16.31 -11.41 -12.19
CA VAL A 179 -15.15 -10.49 -12.11
C VAL A 179 -15.40 -9.42 -11.06
N GLY A 180 -14.43 -9.22 -10.18
CA GLY A 180 -14.37 -8.15 -9.20
C GLY A 180 -13.58 -6.95 -9.70
N MET A 181 -14.05 -5.75 -9.35
CA MET A 181 -13.36 -4.48 -9.64
C MET A 181 -13.03 -3.76 -8.34
N TYR A 182 -11.79 -3.27 -8.22
CA TYR A 182 -11.37 -2.51 -7.05
C TYR A 182 -12.13 -1.19 -6.96
N ASP A 183 -12.81 -0.95 -5.85
CA ASP A 183 -13.75 0.16 -5.68
C ASP A 183 -13.07 1.47 -5.27
N VAL A 184 -12.08 1.87 -6.06
CA VAL A 184 -11.46 3.20 -6.00
C VAL A 184 -11.47 3.79 -7.40
N SER A 185 -12.18 4.90 -7.56
CA SER A 185 -12.44 5.52 -8.87
C SER A 185 -11.16 5.83 -9.63
N ARG A 186 -10.13 6.30 -8.95
CA ARG A 186 -8.82 6.61 -9.52
C ARG A 186 -8.19 5.39 -10.17
N PHE A 187 -8.21 4.24 -9.51
CA PHE A 187 -7.58 3.02 -10.00
C PHE A 187 -8.33 2.41 -11.19
N ALA A 188 -9.67 2.34 -11.11
CA ALA A 188 -10.49 1.86 -12.21
C ALA A 188 -10.31 2.72 -13.49
N TYR A 189 -10.29 4.05 -13.32
CA TYR A 189 -10.00 4.99 -14.41
C TYR A 189 -8.62 4.73 -15.01
N SER A 190 -7.59 4.68 -14.19
CA SER A 190 -6.19 4.52 -14.63
C SER A 190 -5.97 3.19 -15.34
N ALA A 191 -6.44 2.07 -14.78
CA ALA A 191 -6.31 0.75 -15.38
C ALA A 191 -7.04 0.66 -16.74
N SER A 192 -8.21 1.31 -16.86
CA SER A 192 -8.94 1.35 -18.14
C SER A 192 -8.17 2.10 -19.23
N LEU A 193 -7.39 3.14 -18.88
CA LEU A 193 -6.57 3.88 -19.84
C LEU A 193 -5.28 3.13 -20.22
N ILE A 194 -4.68 2.39 -19.29
CA ILE A 194 -3.61 1.42 -19.61
C ILE A 194 -4.11 0.43 -20.65
N TYR A 195 -5.31 -0.12 -20.43
CA TYR A 195 -5.92 -1.06 -21.36
C TYR A 195 -6.21 -0.43 -22.72
N ALA A 196 -6.71 0.82 -22.75
CA ALA A 196 -6.92 1.55 -24.02
C ALA A 196 -5.61 1.76 -24.78
N ASN A 197 -4.51 2.04 -24.08
CA ASN A 197 -3.19 2.15 -24.68
C ASN A 197 -2.68 0.80 -25.23
N TYR A 198 -2.83 -0.28 -24.46
CA TYR A 198 -2.52 -1.64 -24.88
C TYR A 198 -3.25 -2.02 -26.19
N ARG A 199 -4.50 -1.57 -26.35
CA ARG A 199 -5.31 -1.75 -27.57
C ARG A 199 -4.95 -0.81 -28.72
N ASN A 200 -3.97 0.06 -28.55
CA ASN A 200 -3.64 1.14 -29.50
C ASN A 200 -4.79 2.13 -29.79
N GLU A 201 -5.74 2.25 -28.86
CA GLU A 201 -6.86 3.19 -28.97
C GLU A 201 -6.50 4.57 -28.40
N ILE A 202 -5.51 4.60 -27.53
CA ILE A 202 -4.79 5.78 -27.03
C ILE A 202 -3.31 5.52 -27.30
N GLN A 203 -2.57 6.51 -27.84
CA GLN A 203 -1.13 6.40 -28.05
C GLN A 203 -0.40 7.32 -27.06
N ASP A 204 -0.57 7.02 -25.78
CA ASP A 204 -0.01 7.81 -24.69
C ASP A 204 0.21 6.89 -23.48
N GLU A 205 1.46 6.48 -23.27
CA GLU A 205 1.84 5.59 -22.17
C GLU A 205 1.52 6.16 -20.79
N ASN A 206 1.50 7.49 -20.66
CA ASN A 206 1.14 8.17 -19.41
C ASN A 206 -0.33 8.66 -19.36
N ALA A 207 -1.22 8.11 -20.21
CA ALA A 207 -2.64 8.48 -20.23
C ALA A 207 -3.32 8.31 -18.86
N LEU A 208 -2.91 7.29 -18.07
CA LEU A 208 -3.44 7.02 -16.74
C LEU A 208 -3.29 8.20 -15.76
N ASN A 209 -2.34 9.10 -16.03
CA ASN A 209 -2.04 10.29 -15.23
C ASN A 209 -2.59 11.58 -15.85
N LYS A 210 -3.41 11.47 -16.90
CA LYS A 210 -3.95 12.62 -17.59
C LYS A 210 -5.47 12.60 -17.54
N TYR A 211 -6.05 13.79 -17.59
CA TYR A 211 -7.48 14.00 -17.70
C TYR A 211 -7.80 14.77 -18.99
N SER A 212 -8.77 14.26 -19.71
CA SER A 212 -9.47 14.95 -20.79
C SER A 212 -10.87 14.37 -20.92
N THR A 213 -11.76 15.11 -21.58
CA THR A 213 -13.11 14.60 -21.88
C THR A 213 -13.06 13.31 -22.70
N ASP A 214 -12.11 13.21 -23.66
CA ASP A 214 -11.95 12.03 -24.50
C ASP A 214 -11.48 10.82 -23.66
N TYR A 215 -10.53 11.00 -22.75
CA TYR A 215 -10.06 9.95 -21.83
C TYR A 215 -11.17 9.50 -20.88
N LEU A 216 -11.94 10.45 -20.34
CA LEU A 216 -13.08 10.14 -19.49
C LEU A 216 -14.13 9.28 -20.20
N GLN A 217 -14.52 9.69 -21.43
CA GLN A 217 -15.46 8.95 -22.25
C GLN A 217 -14.92 7.57 -22.63
N ARG A 218 -13.64 7.48 -22.93
CA ARG A 218 -13.00 6.20 -23.25
C ARG A 218 -12.99 5.25 -22.07
N SER A 219 -12.63 5.74 -20.89
CA SER A 219 -12.68 4.99 -19.65
C SER A 219 -14.11 4.49 -19.37
N GLU A 220 -15.12 5.37 -19.47
CA GLU A 220 -16.51 4.98 -19.28
C GLU A 220 -16.96 3.88 -20.25
N GLN A 221 -16.57 3.98 -21.53
CA GLN A 221 -16.87 2.95 -22.54
C GLN A 221 -16.26 1.60 -22.16
N ILE A 222 -14.97 1.58 -21.79
CA ILE A 222 -14.26 0.36 -21.42
C ILE A 222 -14.90 -0.27 -20.17
N LEU A 223 -15.08 0.50 -19.13
CA LEU A 223 -15.64 0.02 -17.87
C LEU A 223 -17.10 -0.44 -17.97
N SER A 224 -17.84 0.06 -18.97
CA SER A 224 -19.22 -0.34 -19.24
C SER A 224 -19.34 -1.57 -20.15
N GLN A 225 -18.24 -2.13 -20.66
CA GLN A 225 -18.31 -3.32 -21.54
C GLN A 225 -18.69 -4.59 -20.79
N ARG A 226 -18.33 -4.67 -19.51
CA ARG A 226 -18.60 -5.82 -18.66
C ARG A 226 -19.45 -5.44 -17.44
N PRO A 227 -20.47 -6.22 -17.08
CA PRO A 227 -21.07 -6.14 -15.77
C PRO A 227 -20.12 -6.79 -14.74
N TYR A 228 -19.59 -6.01 -13.81
CA TYR A 228 -18.77 -6.55 -12.71
C TYR A 228 -19.67 -7.19 -11.66
N THR A 229 -19.24 -8.35 -11.16
CA THR A 229 -19.99 -9.10 -10.14
C THR A 229 -19.96 -8.36 -8.80
N LEU A 230 -18.82 -7.72 -8.50
CA LEU A 230 -18.60 -7.00 -7.24
C LEU A 230 -17.66 -5.82 -7.46
N TRP A 231 -18.02 -4.68 -6.88
CA TRP A 231 -17.13 -3.55 -6.63
C TRP A 231 -16.84 -3.52 -5.14
N ALA A 232 -15.60 -3.74 -4.73
CA ALA A 232 -15.18 -3.75 -3.33
C ALA A 232 -13.67 -3.47 -3.22
N THR A 233 -13.15 -3.39 -2.01
CA THR A 233 -11.73 -3.33 -1.70
C THR A 233 -11.28 -4.69 -1.14
N ASP A 234 -10.98 -4.81 0.14
CA ASP A 234 -10.45 -6.03 0.80
C ASP A 234 -11.30 -7.30 0.64
N MET A 235 -12.59 -7.14 0.36
CA MET A 235 -13.47 -8.29 0.12
C MET A 235 -13.11 -9.04 -1.15
N LEU A 236 -12.48 -8.40 -2.14
CA LEU A 236 -12.15 -9.03 -3.42
C LEU A 236 -11.22 -10.24 -3.25
N LYS A 237 -10.15 -10.11 -2.46
CA LYS A 237 -9.20 -11.20 -2.19
C LYS A 237 -9.88 -12.41 -1.54
N LYS A 238 -10.79 -12.16 -0.58
CA LYS A 238 -11.57 -13.18 0.14
C LYS A 238 -12.57 -13.88 -0.79
N ASP A 239 -13.24 -13.13 -1.66
CA ASP A 239 -14.22 -13.68 -2.59
C ASP A 239 -13.56 -14.45 -3.75
N VAL A 240 -12.35 -14.07 -4.19
CA VAL A 240 -11.57 -14.87 -5.16
C VAL A 240 -11.11 -16.16 -4.50
N GLU A 241 -10.56 -16.09 -3.29
CA GLU A 241 -10.13 -17.28 -2.53
C GLU A 241 -11.28 -18.27 -2.33
N ALA A 242 -12.43 -17.79 -1.88
CA ALA A 242 -13.62 -18.61 -1.64
C ALA A 242 -14.30 -19.13 -2.92
N GLY A 243 -13.87 -18.70 -4.13
CA GLY A 243 -14.48 -19.06 -5.41
C GLY A 243 -15.83 -18.34 -5.70
N ASN A 244 -16.14 -17.31 -4.94
CA ASN A 244 -17.29 -16.43 -5.22
C ASN A 244 -17.04 -15.53 -6.42
N LEU A 245 -15.76 -15.17 -6.66
CA LEU A 245 -15.24 -14.52 -7.86
C LEU A 245 -14.27 -15.46 -8.57
N ASP A 246 -14.20 -15.39 -9.91
CA ASP A 246 -13.22 -16.11 -10.70
C ASP A 246 -11.90 -15.37 -10.78
N MET A 247 -11.98 -14.02 -10.82
CA MET A 247 -10.83 -13.13 -10.79
C MET A 247 -11.23 -11.72 -10.33
N ALA A 248 -10.25 -10.94 -9.91
CA ALA A 248 -10.45 -9.55 -9.52
C ALA A 248 -9.21 -8.69 -9.80
N PHE A 249 -9.44 -7.42 -10.09
CA PHE A 249 -8.43 -6.36 -10.10
C PHE A 249 -8.11 -6.01 -8.64
N VAL A 250 -6.87 -6.19 -8.21
CA VAL A 250 -6.44 -6.03 -6.81
C VAL A 250 -5.02 -5.48 -6.72
N TYR A 251 -4.61 -5.01 -5.55
CA TYR A 251 -3.20 -4.89 -5.21
C TYR A 251 -2.54 -6.26 -5.17
N VAL A 252 -1.32 -6.38 -5.65
CA VAL A 252 -0.57 -7.65 -5.53
C VAL A 252 -0.32 -7.98 -4.05
N GLY A 253 -0.17 -6.98 -3.19
CA GLY A 253 -0.08 -7.17 -1.74
C GLY A 253 -1.31 -7.85 -1.13
N ASP A 254 -2.52 -7.61 -1.66
CA ASP A 254 -3.75 -8.29 -1.20
C ASP A 254 -3.70 -9.81 -1.43
N PHE A 255 -3.06 -10.24 -2.51
CA PHE A 255 -2.83 -11.67 -2.74
C PHE A 255 -1.91 -12.26 -1.68
N PHE A 256 -0.81 -11.59 -1.35
CA PHE A 256 0.14 -12.08 -0.35
C PHE A 256 -0.42 -12.02 1.07
N ASP A 257 -1.21 -11.01 1.41
CA ASP A 257 -1.93 -10.99 2.68
C ASP A 257 -2.89 -12.18 2.79
N GLN A 258 -3.68 -12.47 1.75
CA GLN A 258 -4.54 -13.65 1.74
C GLN A 258 -3.72 -14.95 1.79
N TYR A 259 -2.57 -14.98 1.13
CA TYR A 259 -1.64 -16.10 1.17
C TYR A 259 -1.12 -16.35 2.60
N LEU A 260 -0.72 -15.31 3.32
CA LEU A 260 -0.29 -15.39 4.72
C LEU A 260 -1.39 -15.90 5.64
N ILE A 261 -2.61 -15.41 5.47
CA ILE A 261 -3.77 -15.88 6.25
C ILE A 261 -3.99 -17.38 6.05
N LEU A 262 -3.92 -17.87 4.81
CA LEU A 262 -4.12 -19.28 4.50
C LEU A 262 -3.00 -20.17 5.06
N THR A 263 -1.79 -19.67 5.15
CA THR A 263 -0.61 -20.43 5.51
C THR A 263 -0.15 -20.26 6.96
N GLN A 264 -0.86 -19.47 7.77
CA GLN A 264 -0.48 -19.14 9.15
C GLN A 264 -0.18 -20.36 10.05
N ASP A 265 -0.87 -21.48 9.81
CA ASP A 265 -0.71 -22.74 10.56
C ASP A 265 0.16 -23.77 9.82
N ALA A 266 0.69 -23.43 8.63
CA ALA A 266 1.55 -24.33 7.87
C ALA A 266 2.92 -24.48 8.57
N THR A 267 3.37 -25.73 8.68
CA THR A 267 4.67 -26.06 9.31
C THR A 267 5.71 -26.51 8.28
N THR A 268 5.28 -26.75 7.02
CA THR A 268 6.17 -27.10 5.91
C THR A 268 5.77 -26.36 4.63
N ALA A 269 6.72 -26.21 3.70
CA ALA A 269 6.48 -25.58 2.40
C ALA A 269 5.43 -26.33 1.58
N GLU A 270 5.37 -27.67 1.66
CA GLU A 270 4.38 -28.48 0.97
C GLU A 270 2.96 -28.19 1.50
N GLN A 271 2.80 -28.05 2.82
CA GLN A 271 1.51 -27.68 3.41
C GLN A 271 1.08 -26.28 2.95
N ALA A 272 2.00 -25.31 2.97
CA ALA A 272 1.70 -23.95 2.50
C ALA A 272 1.28 -23.95 1.02
N ALA A 273 1.99 -24.67 0.17
CA ALA A 273 1.67 -24.82 -1.24
C ALA A 273 0.30 -25.50 -1.47
N GLU A 274 -0.04 -26.52 -0.67
CA GLU A 274 -1.35 -27.19 -0.77
C GLU A 274 -2.49 -26.25 -0.39
N LEU A 275 -2.32 -25.43 0.64
CA LEU A 275 -3.32 -24.49 1.12
C LEU A 275 -3.57 -23.33 0.13
N THR A 276 -2.58 -22.97 -0.69
CA THR A 276 -2.64 -21.81 -1.59
C THR A 276 -2.74 -22.16 -3.08
N ASN A 277 -2.68 -23.43 -3.45
CA ASN A 277 -2.66 -23.89 -4.86
C ASN A 277 -3.88 -23.45 -5.68
N HIS A 278 -4.98 -23.10 -5.03
CA HIS A 278 -6.23 -22.70 -5.66
C HIS A 278 -6.32 -21.21 -5.98
N ILE A 279 -5.39 -20.39 -5.49
CA ILE A 279 -5.31 -18.97 -5.84
C ILE A 279 -4.07 -18.67 -6.68
N GLY A 280 -4.14 -17.63 -7.50
CA GLY A 280 -3.04 -17.13 -8.31
C GLY A 280 -3.08 -15.64 -8.47
N ILE A 281 -1.93 -15.07 -8.81
CA ILE A 281 -1.78 -13.67 -9.15
C ILE A 281 -1.07 -13.55 -10.50
N PHE A 282 -1.52 -12.63 -11.32
CA PHE A 282 -0.91 -12.28 -12.59
C PHE A 282 -0.70 -10.77 -12.65
N VAL A 283 0.49 -10.35 -13.03
CA VAL A 283 0.82 -8.94 -13.23
C VAL A 283 0.93 -8.67 -14.72
N PRO A 284 0.06 -7.83 -15.30
CA PRO A 284 0.13 -7.47 -16.71
C PRO A 284 1.42 -6.73 -17.07
N ASP A 285 1.84 -6.80 -18.35
CA ASP A 285 3.09 -6.21 -18.87
C ASP A 285 3.22 -4.70 -18.59
N THR A 286 2.10 -4.00 -18.52
CA THR A 286 2.02 -2.60 -18.08
C THR A 286 1.00 -2.50 -16.97
N THR A 287 1.37 -1.91 -15.83
CA THR A 287 0.50 -1.82 -14.67
C THR A 287 0.68 -0.52 -13.91
N ILE A 288 -0.17 -0.30 -12.90
CA ILE A 288 -0.04 0.81 -11.95
C ILE A 288 0.96 0.39 -10.88
N ALA A 289 1.97 1.22 -10.63
CA ALA A 289 2.82 1.15 -9.46
C ALA A 289 2.31 2.11 -8.37
N PHE A 290 2.62 1.82 -7.13
CA PHE A 290 2.41 2.71 -6.00
C PHE A 290 3.52 2.52 -4.97
N TYR A 291 3.72 3.51 -4.13
CA TYR A 291 4.33 3.31 -2.83
C TYR A 291 3.52 4.06 -1.77
N ASP A 292 3.53 3.51 -0.57
CA ASP A 292 3.02 4.18 0.61
C ASP A 292 4.19 4.70 1.44
N GLY A 293 4.09 5.93 1.91
CA GLY A 293 5.18 6.58 2.61
C GLY A 293 4.76 7.16 3.95
N MET A 294 5.63 7.07 4.94
CA MET A 294 5.46 7.75 6.21
C MET A 294 5.73 9.23 6.01
N VAL A 295 4.75 10.07 6.33
CA VAL A 295 4.83 11.54 6.28
C VAL A 295 4.54 12.14 7.64
N ILE A 296 5.06 13.34 7.90
CA ILE A 296 4.82 14.09 9.13
C ILE A 296 3.89 15.25 8.81
N PRO A 297 2.62 15.23 9.30
CA PRO A 297 1.72 16.36 9.12
C PRO A 297 2.26 17.65 9.75
N LYS A 298 1.93 18.80 9.16
CA LYS A 298 2.34 20.11 9.68
C LYS A 298 1.80 20.37 11.09
N ALA A 299 0.65 19.79 11.42
CA ALA A 299 0.00 19.91 12.73
C ALA A 299 0.54 18.92 13.78
N ALA A 300 1.53 18.06 13.45
CA ALA A 300 2.13 17.10 14.36
C ALA A 300 2.67 17.77 15.63
N ARG A 301 2.49 17.09 16.77
CA ARG A 301 2.90 17.61 18.09
C ARG A 301 4.16 16.95 18.62
N ASN A 302 4.44 15.73 18.17
CA ASN A 302 5.53 14.91 18.67
C ASN A 302 6.52 14.58 17.52
N VAL A 303 7.01 15.64 16.84
CA VAL A 303 7.84 15.51 15.64
C VAL A 303 9.11 14.68 15.86
N ASP A 304 9.79 14.82 17.02
CA ASP A 304 10.97 14.03 17.32
C ASP A 304 10.63 12.55 17.52
N LEU A 305 9.49 12.26 18.14
CA LEU A 305 9.02 10.89 18.31
C LEU A 305 8.56 10.28 16.97
N ALA A 306 8.00 11.10 16.06
CA ALA A 306 7.69 10.69 14.69
C ALA A 306 8.95 10.27 13.93
N HIS A 307 10.04 11.05 14.02
CA HIS A 307 11.33 10.64 13.43
C HIS A 307 11.86 9.34 14.06
N THR A 308 11.73 9.17 15.37
CA THR A 308 12.14 7.94 16.04
C THR A 308 11.37 6.72 15.53
N PHE A 309 10.06 6.86 15.31
CA PHE A 309 9.21 5.78 14.78
C PHE A 309 9.55 5.47 13.32
N ILE A 310 9.72 6.49 12.47
CA ILE A 310 10.15 6.32 11.09
C ILE A 310 11.50 5.59 11.05
N ASN A 311 12.47 6.04 11.86
CA ASN A 311 13.80 5.43 11.94
C ASN A 311 13.76 3.97 12.40
N TYR A 312 12.83 3.61 13.29
CA TYR A 312 12.65 2.24 13.77
C TYR A 312 12.24 1.29 12.64
N PHE A 313 11.32 1.70 11.76
CA PHE A 313 10.87 0.89 10.62
C PHE A 313 11.84 0.89 9.44
N LEU A 314 12.89 1.71 9.47
CA LEU A 314 14.01 1.65 8.52
C LEU A 314 15.08 0.62 8.90
N ASP A 315 15.02 0.00 10.07
CA ASP A 315 15.86 -1.13 10.41
C ASP A 315 15.48 -2.35 9.55
N PRO A 316 16.44 -2.98 8.83
CA PRO A 316 16.12 -4.10 7.92
C PRO A 316 15.48 -5.31 8.61
N GLN A 317 15.86 -5.58 9.87
CA GLN A 317 15.26 -6.69 10.62
C GLN A 317 13.81 -6.37 11.03
N ILE A 318 13.54 -5.14 11.48
CA ILE A 318 12.19 -4.67 11.79
C ILE A 318 11.32 -4.67 10.52
N ALA A 319 11.84 -4.18 9.40
CA ALA A 319 11.14 -4.21 8.11
C ALA A 319 10.85 -5.65 7.66
N TYR A 320 11.77 -6.60 7.91
CA TYR A 320 11.59 -8.02 7.61
C TYR A 320 10.44 -8.63 8.41
N GLU A 321 10.40 -8.38 9.71
CA GLU A 321 9.32 -8.87 10.59
C GLU A 321 7.97 -8.23 10.24
N ASN A 322 7.98 -6.93 9.87
CA ASN A 322 6.80 -6.22 9.45
C ASN A 322 6.23 -6.78 8.13
N SER A 323 7.07 -6.93 7.10
CA SER A 323 6.67 -7.47 5.79
C SER A 323 6.10 -8.88 5.89
N GLY A 324 6.62 -9.68 6.84
CA GLY A 324 6.17 -11.05 7.05
C GLY A 324 4.78 -11.19 7.67
N ILE A 325 4.20 -10.11 8.18
CA ILE A 325 2.82 -10.07 8.69
C ILE A 325 1.90 -9.34 7.72
N VAL A 326 2.40 -8.25 7.11
CA VAL A 326 1.61 -7.38 6.24
C VAL A 326 1.43 -7.96 4.82
N GLY A 327 2.40 -8.74 4.33
CA GLY A 327 2.34 -9.33 2.99
C GLY A 327 2.71 -8.38 1.85
N TYR A 328 2.93 -7.11 2.12
CA TYR A 328 3.32 -6.13 1.10
C TYR A 328 4.84 -6.07 0.90
N THR A 329 5.24 -5.64 -0.30
CA THR A 329 6.65 -5.64 -0.71
C THR A 329 7.43 -4.56 0.04
N THR A 330 8.53 -4.98 0.65
CA THR A 330 9.45 -4.09 1.34
C THR A 330 10.10 -3.10 0.38
N VAL A 331 10.41 -1.93 0.91
CA VAL A 331 11.16 -0.87 0.19
C VAL A 331 12.67 -0.97 0.37
N LEU A 332 13.16 -1.87 1.24
CA LEU A 332 14.58 -2.01 1.57
C LEU A 332 15.20 -3.22 0.86
N THR A 333 16.30 -2.99 0.12
CA THR A 333 17.03 -4.03 -0.62
C THR A 333 17.53 -5.15 0.28
N GLU A 334 18.06 -4.81 1.47
CA GLU A 334 18.54 -5.81 2.43
C GLU A 334 17.40 -6.68 2.92
N THR A 335 16.26 -6.09 3.29
CA THR A 335 15.05 -6.81 3.69
C THR A 335 14.52 -7.71 2.57
N ALA A 336 14.49 -7.22 1.33
CA ALA A 336 14.08 -8.01 0.17
C ALA A 336 15.01 -9.23 -0.01
N ASN A 337 16.33 -9.06 0.17
CA ASN A 337 17.28 -10.15 0.14
C ASN A 337 17.10 -11.13 1.30
N MET A 338 16.74 -10.67 2.50
CA MET A 338 16.41 -11.53 3.63
C MET A 338 15.20 -12.41 3.31
N ILE A 339 14.14 -11.83 2.72
CA ILE A 339 12.93 -12.56 2.29
C ILE A 339 13.31 -13.60 1.21
N LYS A 340 14.04 -13.18 0.18
CA LYS A 340 14.47 -14.05 -0.92
C LYS A 340 15.32 -15.24 -0.47
N ASN A 341 16.13 -15.06 0.58
CA ASN A 341 17.00 -16.09 1.13
C ASN A 341 16.40 -16.77 2.38
N ALA A 342 15.12 -16.59 2.65
CA ALA A 342 14.45 -17.24 3.78
C ALA A 342 14.56 -18.76 3.65
N THR A 343 14.88 -19.42 4.76
CA THR A 343 15.08 -20.89 4.79
C THR A 343 13.78 -21.59 5.20
N GLU A 344 13.79 -22.94 5.12
CA GLU A 344 12.66 -23.78 5.55
C GLU A 344 12.21 -23.52 7.01
N GLY A 345 13.04 -22.89 7.85
CA GLY A 345 12.65 -22.46 9.19
C GLY A 345 11.68 -21.25 9.20
N ASP A 346 11.59 -20.53 8.08
CA ASP A 346 10.59 -19.49 7.85
C ASP A 346 9.75 -19.88 6.62
N VAL A 347 8.94 -20.90 6.80
CA VAL A 347 8.20 -21.62 5.74
C VAL A 347 7.40 -20.66 4.87
N ILE A 348 6.69 -19.72 5.48
CA ILE A 348 5.80 -18.81 4.76
C ILE A 348 6.60 -17.90 3.82
N ARG A 349 7.69 -17.30 4.33
CA ARG A 349 8.53 -16.40 3.54
C ARG A 349 9.34 -17.12 2.47
N SER A 350 9.77 -18.37 2.73
CA SER A 350 10.49 -19.16 1.72
C SER A 350 9.60 -19.52 0.52
N VAL A 351 8.32 -19.72 0.73
CA VAL A 351 7.35 -19.99 -0.35
C VAL A 351 6.98 -18.68 -1.06
N MET A 352 6.78 -17.58 -0.31
CA MET A 352 6.55 -16.26 -0.88
C MET A 352 7.71 -15.78 -1.75
N ALA A 353 8.95 -16.11 -1.40
CA ALA A 353 10.15 -15.73 -2.13
C ALA A 353 10.21 -16.36 -3.54
N SER A 354 9.53 -17.51 -3.78
CA SER A 354 9.50 -18.17 -5.08
C SER A 354 8.51 -17.55 -6.07
N ASP A 355 7.49 -16.87 -5.57
CA ASP A 355 6.31 -16.49 -6.37
C ASP A 355 6.21 -14.99 -6.67
N TYR A 356 7.33 -14.16 -6.43
CA TYR A 356 7.20 -12.74 -6.72
C TYR A 356 6.09 -12.03 -5.87
N PRO A 357 6.13 -10.75 -5.57
CA PRO A 357 6.92 -9.63 -6.12
C PRO A 357 8.05 -9.15 -5.21
N TYR A 358 8.59 -10.02 -4.39
CA TYR A 358 9.64 -9.66 -3.44
C TYR A 358 11.03 -9.50 -4.05
N ASP A 359 11.18 -9.74 -5.37
CA ASP A 359 12.44 -9.46 -6.06
C ASP A 359 12.42 -8.03 -6.60
N PRO A 360 13.23 -7.10 -6.04
CA PRO A 360 13.29 -5.72 -6.51
C PRO A 360 13.71 -5.59 -7.98
N SER A 361 14.41 -6.61 -8.54
CA SER A 361 14.80 -6.62 -9.94
C SER A 361 13.61 -6.76 -10.88
N THR A 362 12.49 -7.26 -10.41
CA THR A 362 11.28 -7.46 -11.23
C THR A 362 10.53 -6.15 -11.51
N ILE A 363 10.80 -5.04 -10.79
CA ILE A 363 10.30 -3.71 -11.18
C ILE A 363 10.72 -3.36 -12.62
N THR A 364 11.88 -3.86 -13.07
CA THR A 364 12.40 -3.59 -14.43
C THR A 364 11.72 -4.42 -15.51
N ASP A 365 11.01 -5.49 -15.14
CA ASP A 365 10.34 -6.40 -16.09
C ASP A 365 8.92 -5.93 -16.43
N PHE A 366 8.37 -4.96 -15.68
CA PHE A 366 7.06 -4.36 -15.93
C PHE A 366 7.21 -2.89 -16.27
N SER A 367 6.36 -2.38 -17.15
CA SER A 367 6.13 -0.94 -17.26
C SER A 367 5.23 -0.52 -16.11
N ALA A 368 5.80 -0.37 -14.92
CA ALA A 368 5.08 0.04 -13.71
C ALA A 368 5.04 1.57 -13.65
N ILE A 369 3.84 2.14 -13.76
CA ILE A 369 3.64 3.59 -13.85
C ILE A 369 3.01 4.10 -12.56
N PRO A 370 3.69 4.99 -11.82
CA PRO A 370 3.13 5.58 -10.61
C PRO A 370 1.99 6.55 -10.93
N LEU A 371 1.14 6.78 -9.94
CA LEU A 371 0.08 7.77 -10.04
C LEU A 371 0.58 9.13 -9.55
N ILE A 372 0.17 10.20 -10.25
CA ILE A 372 0.31 11.58 -9.81
C ILE A 372 -1.03 12.15 -9.36
N ALA A 373 -1.00 13.21 -8.58
CA ALA A 373 -2.21 13.84 -8.06
C ALA A 373 -3.10 14.42 -9.16
N PHE A 374 -4.42 14.29 -8.99
CA PHE A 374 -5.40 15.06 -9.76
C PHE A 374 -5.98 16.18 -8.92
N SER A 375 -6.44 17.24 -9.58
CA SER A 375 -7.24 18.27 -8.91
C SER A 375 -8.53 17.67 -8.33
N ASN A 376 -9.10 18.31 -7.31
CA ASN A 376 -10.37 17.87 -6.73
C ASN A 376 -11.49 17.79 -7.77
N ASP A 377 -11.60 18.78 -8.66
CA ASP A 377 -12.62 18.81 -9.72
C ASP A 377 -12.46 17.61 -10.67
N THR A 378 -11.22 17.22 -11.01
CA THR A 378 -10.94 16.06 -11.83
C THR A 378 -11.32 14.77 -11.10
N THR A 379 -10.93 14.65 -9.84
CA THR A 379 -11.26 13.50 -8.97
C THR A 379 -12.76 13.31 -8.86
N ASP A 380 -13.50 14.38 -8.58
CA ASP A 380 -14.97 14.38 -8.47
C ASP A 380 -15.64 13.99 -9.79
N THR A 381 -15.10 14.48 -10.92
CA THR A 381 -15.64 14.15 -12.26
C THR A 381 -15.44 12.66 -12.59
N ILE A 382 -14.26 12.10 -12.27
CA ILE A 382 -13.98 10.68 -12.45
C ILE A 382 -14.89 9.84 -11.53
N ALA A 383 -15.05 10.24 -10.27
CA ALA A 383 -15.91 9.56 -9.32
C ALA A 383 -17.38 9.53 -9.80
N ALA A 384 -17.90 10.64 -10.34
CA ALA A 384 -19.23 10.71 -10.91
C ALA A 384 -19.41 9.78 -12.12
N MET A 385 -18.40 9.68 -12.99
CA MET A 385 -18.39 8.74 -14.12
C MET A 385 -18.42 7.29 -13.62
N ILE A 386 -17.57 6.92 -12.65
CA ILE A 386 -17.55 5.57 -12.07
C ILE A 386 -18.90 5.24 -11.40
N HIS A 387 -19.51 6.18 -10.69
CA HIS A 387 -20.84 5.99 -10.13
C HIS A 387 -21.88 5.68 -11.21
N THR A 388 -21.78 6.36 -12.36
CA THR A 388 -22.65 6.08 -13.52
C THR A 388 -22.43 4.68 -14.08
N VAL A 389 -21.18 4.23 -14.19
CA VAL A 389 -20.84 2.87 -14.64
C VAL A 389 -21.42 1.82 -13.69
N LYS A 390 -21.27 2.01 -12.38
CA LYS A 390 -21.77 1.07 -11.33
C LYS A 390 -23.30 0.97 -11.30
N SER A 391 -24.01 1.96 -11.83
CA SER A 391 -25.49 2.00 -11.85
C SER A 391 -26.10 1.39 -13.12
N LYS A 392 -25.30 1.00 -14.09
CA LYS A 392 -25.71 0.30 -15.32
C LYS A 392 -25.79 -1.20 -15.11
#